data_eb263b44e399c7aa07c167ccedbc6b3a
#
_entry.id   eb263b44e399c7aa07c167ccedbc6b3a
#
_cell.length_a   1.000
_cell.length_b   1.000
_cell.length_c   1.000
_cell.angle_alpha   90.00
_cell.angle_beta   90.00
_cell.angle_gamma   90.00
#
_symmetry.space_group_name_H-M   'P 1'
#
loop_
_entity.id
_entity.type
_entity.pdbx_description
1 polymer ?
#
loop_
_entity_poly.entity_id
_entity_poly.type
_entity_poly.pdbx_seq_one_letter_code
_entity_poly.pdbx_strand_id
1 'polypeptide(L)'
;CKALLEALGRRVGLIGTVAYQIGNETIPASHTTPGALELQQLLAKMVAGGCTTAVMEVSSHALAQDRVSGCEYDVAVFSNLTQDHLDFHRTMEEYFLAKLRLFTGLTGTSKPNKRAIVNVDDPAGGRIKQLCPAPVWSYGLKAKADLRAEHVRLSLGGTTFTAATPAGSFSVESQ
;
A
#
# COMPACT_ATOMS: atom_id res chain seq x y z
N CYS A 1 8.74 -1.25 -0.90
CA CYS A 1 8.59 -0.20 0.14
C CYS A 1 9.54 -0.42 1.32
N LYS A 2 9.54 -1.60 2.00
CA LYS A 2 10.40 -1.83 3.18
C LYS A 2 11.87 -1.48 2.91
N ALA A 3 12.48 -2.07 1.90
CA ALA A 3 13.90 -1.85 1.57
C ALA A 3 14.25 -0.37 1.34
N LEU A 4 13.37 0.38 0.66
CA LEU A 4 13.57 1.82 0.43
C LEU A 4 13.53 2.62 1.73
N LEU A 5 12.60 2.30 2.63
CA LEU A 5 12.49 2.96 3.93
C LEU A 5 13.68 2.63 4.83
N GLU A 6 14.20 1.40 4.77
CA GLU A 6 15.40 0.99 5.49
C GLU A 6 16.65 1.68 4.95
N ALA A 7 16.77 1.86 3.64
CA ALA A 7 17.84 2.66 3.03
C ALA A 7 17.81 4.13 3.48
N LEU A 8 16.65 4.64 3.88
CA LEU A 8 16.47 5.96 4.49
C LEU A 8 16.69 5.96 6.02
N GLY A 9 17.25 4.88 6.59
CA GLY A 9 17.56 4.78 8.02
C GLY A 9 16.35 4.46 8.91
N ARG A 10 15.20 4.05 8.34
CA ARG A 10 14.04 3.66 9.13
C ARG A 10 14.16 2.21 9.58
N ARG A 11 13.73 1.91 10.79
CA ARG A 11 13.52 0.53 11.23
C ARG A 11 12.10 0.12 10.91
N VAL A 12 11.94 -0.85 10.01
CA VAL A 12 10.66 -1.14 9.36
C VAL A 12 10.12 -2.51 9.76
N GLY A 13 8.88 -2.55 10.24
CA GLY A 13 8.09 -3.78 10.32
C GLY A 13 7.35 -4.03 9.02
N LEU A 14 7.17 -5.30 8.64
CA LEU A 14 6.43 -5.72 7.46
C LEU A 14 5.35 -6.73 7.83
N ILE A 15 4.15 -6.53 7.31
CA ILE A 15 3.05 -7.49 7.35
C ILE A 15 2.62 -7.75 5.91
N GLY A 16 2.78 -8.97 5.43
CA GLY A 16 2.45 -9.32 4.05
C GLY A 16 2.21 -10.81 3.86
N THR A 17 1.89 -11.19 2.64
CA THR A 17 1.46 -12.54 2.28
C THR A 17 2.52 -13.61 2.59
N VAL A 18 3.80 -13.30 2.43
CA VAL A 18 4.90 -14.28 2.58
C VAL A 18 5.30 -14.43 4.05
N ALA A 19 5.46 -13.31 4.75
CA ALA A 19 5.94 -13.31 6.13
C ALA A 19 5.58 -12.01 6.84
N TYR A 20 5.62 -12.05 8.18
CA TYR A 20 5.68 -10.86 9.04
C TYR A 20 7.13 -10.65 9.47
N GLN A 21 7.60 -9.42 9.45
CA GLN A 21 8.98 -9.09 9.82
C GLN A 21 9.01 -7.98 10.86
N ILE A 22 9.79 -8.18 11.91
CA ILE A 22 10.01 -7.21 12.99
C ILE A 22 11.52 -6.96 13.07
N GLY A 23 11.99 -5.89 12.41
CA GLY A 23 13.42 -5.73 12.20
C GLY A 23 14.00 -6.92 11.43
N ASN A 24 14.90 -7.68 12.06
CA ASN A 24 15.54 -8.86 11.47
C ASN A 24 14.80 -10.19 11.76
N GLU A 25 13.81 -10.18 12.63
CA GLU A 25 13.00 -11.37 12.95
C GLU A 25 11.98 -11.59 11.84
N THR A 26 11.87 -12.84 11.36
CA THR A 26 10.87 -13.25 10.37
C THR A 26 9.95 -14.30 10.97
N ILE A 27 8.65 -14.05 10.91
CA ILE A 27 7.59 -14.91 11.41
C ILE A 27 6.76 -15.37 10.21
N PRO A 28 6.50 -16.69 10.04
CA PRO A 28 5.61 -17.17 8.99
C PRO A 28 4.25 -16.48 9.05
N ALA A 29 3.76 -16.03 7.89
CA ALA A 29 2.46 -15.37 7.83
C ALA A 29 1.33 -16.40 7.91
N SER A 30 0.36 -16.16 8.80
CA SER A 30 -0.90 -16.92 8.84
C SER A 30 -1.85 -16.49 7.72
N HIS A 31 -1.86 -15.20 7.42
CA HIS A 31 -2.69 -14.55 6.39
C HIS A 31 -1.97 -13.31 5.86
N THR A 32 -2.31 -12.87 4.64
CA THR A 32 -1.81 -11.60 4.07
C THR A 32 -2.01 -10.43 5.05
N THR A 33 -3.20 -10.36 5.64
CA THR A 33 -3.54 -9.44 6.73
C THR A 33 -4.07 -10.27 7.90
N PRO A 34 -3.41 -10.27 9.05
CA PRO A 34 -3.81 -11.07 10.21
C PRO A 34 -5.16 -10.63 10.79
N GLY A 35 -5.70 -11.42 11.71
CA GLY A 35 -6.89 -11.06 12.49
C GLY A 35 -6.63 -9.82 13.36
N ALA A 36 -7.69 -9.12 13.76
CA ALA A 36 -7.56 -7.83 14.45
C ALA A 36 -6.68 -7.89 15.71
N LEU A 37 -6.85 -8.91 16.53
CA LEU A 37 -6.05 -9.06 17.75
C LEU A 37 -4.58 -9.37 17.43
N GLU A 38 -4.33 -10.29 16.52
CA GLU A 38 -2.97 -10.64 16.07
C GLU A 38 -2.26 -9.43 15.45
N LEU A 39 -2.98 -8.63 14.64
CA LEU A 39 -2.47 -7.40 14.06
C LEU A 39 -2.00 -6.43 15.14
N GLN A 40 -2.81 -6.16 16.15
CA GLN A 40 -2.44 -5.26 17.25
C GLN A 40 -1.24 -5.79 18.05
N GLN A 41 -1.17 -7.10 18.27
CA GLN A 41 -0.02 -7.74 18.93
C GLN A 41 1.27 -7.60 18.09
N LEU A 42 1.19 -7.78 16.78
CA LEU A 42 2.33 -7.59 15.86
C LEU A 42 2.80 -6.13 15.86
N LEU A 43 1.87 -5.17 15.78
CA LEU A 43 2.21 -3.75 15.85
C LEU A 43 2.85 -3.37 17.18
N ALA A 44 2.34 -3.89 18.30
CA ALA A 44 2.93 -3.69 19.63
C ALA A 44 4.36 -4.29 19.71
N LYS A 45 4.57 -5.50 19.16
CA LYS A 45 5.91 -6.10 19.06
C LYS A 45 6.85 -5.28 18.18
N MET A 46 6.36 -4.72 17.07
CA MET A 46 7.16 -3.83 16.22
C MET A 46 7.63 -2.59 16.98
N VAL A 47 6.73 -1.96 17.74
CA VAL A 47 7.08 -0.80 18.60
C VAL A 47 8.11 -1.20 19.65
N ALA A 48 7.89 -2.29 20.38
CA ALA A 48 8.83 -2.80 21.38
C ALA A 48 10.19 -3.18 20.78
N GLY A 49 10.19 -3.68 19.53
CA GLY A 49 11.38 -3.96 18.74
C GLY A 49 12.03 -2.72 18.13
N GLY A 50 11.54 -1.51 18.43
CA GLY A 50 12.11 -0.24 17.96
C GLY A 50 11.79 0.08 16.49
N CYS A 51 10.81 -0.58 15.86
CA CYS A 51 10.35 -0.18 14.54
C CYS A 51 9.67 1.20 14.60
N THR A 52 10.08 2.09 13.71
CA THR A 52 9.52 3.44 13.58
C THR A 52 8.50 3.54 12.45
N THR A 53 8.41 2.50 11.64
CA THR A 53 7.54 2.44 10.47
C THR A 53 7.02 1.01 10.30
N ALA A 54 5.74 0.87 9.93
CA ALA A 54 5.17 -0.41 9.51
C ALA A 54 4.68 -0.29 8.06
N VAL A 55 5.00 -1.31 7.26
CA VAL A 55 4.46 -1.51 5.90
C VAL A 55 3.55 -2.72 5.94
N MET A 56 2.33 -2.61 5.43
CA MET A 56 1.34 -3.68 5.51
C MET A 56 0.58 -3.85 4.20
N GLU A 57 0.39 -5.08 3.79
CA GLU A 57 -0.60 -5.45 2.78
C GLU A 57 -1.98 -5.53 3.45
N VAL A 58 -2.95 -4.79 2.91
CA VAL A 58 -4.32 -4.76 3.42
C VAL A 58 -5.24 -5.42 2.41
N SER A 59 -5.66 -6.66 2.70
CA SER A 59 -6.56 -7.40 1.84
C SER A 59 -7.99 -6.86 1.92
N SER A 60 -8.75 -7.04 0.84
CA SER A 60 -10.17 -6.66 0.80
C SER A 60 -11.02 -7.40 1.83
N HIS A 61 -10.68 -8.66 2.11
CA HIS A 61 -11.29 -9.44 3.20
C HIS A 61 -11.06 -8.78 4.56
N ALA A 62 -9.83 -8.34 4.84
CA ALA A 62 -9.49 -7.68 6.09
C ALA A 62 -10.27 -6.36 6.28
N LEU A 63 -10.45 -5.62 5.19
CA LEU A 63 -11.25 -4.38 5.19
C LEU A 63 -12.74 -4.69 5.40
N ALA A 64 -13.28 -5.70 4.71
CA ALA A 64 -14.69 -6.09 4.84
C ALA A 64 -15.01 -6.68 6.24
N GLN A 65 -14.03 -7.32 6.87
CA GLN A 65 -14.15 -7.95 8.19
C GLN A 65 -13.65 -7.06 9.34
N ASP A 66 -13.38 -5.78 9.10
CA ASP A 66 -12.93 -4.80 10.09
C ASP A 66 -11.65 -5.18 10.85
N ARG A 67 -10.81 -6.07 10.28
CA ARG A 67 -9.57 -6.52 10.93
C ARG A 67 -8.56 -5.39 11.19
N VAL A 68 -8.66 -4.31 10.42
CA VAL A 68 -7.74 -3.16 10.45
C VAL A 68 -8.38 -1.89 11.00
N SER A 69 -9.59 -1.95 11.55
CA SER A 69 -10.36 -0.77 11.98
C SER A 69 -9.66 0.05 13.08
N GLY A 70 -8.78 -0.55 13.87
CA GLY A 70 -7.99 0.14 14.89
C GLY A 70 -6.70 0.78 14.37
N CYS A 71 -6.41 0.72 13.05
CA CYS A 71 -5.18 1.24 12.47
C CYS A 71 -5.41 2.59 11.82
N GLU A 72 -4.57 3.58 12.14
CA GLU A 72 -4.47 4.82 11.38
C GLU A 72 -3.27 4.78 10.44
N TYR A 73 -3.51 5.09 9.16
CA TYR A 73 -2.48 5.07 8.13
C TYR A 73 -1.99 6.48 7.80
N ASP A 74 -0.67 6.63 7.58
CA ASP A 74 -0.08 7.83 6.99
C ASP A 74 -0.26 7.82 5.47
N VAL A 75 -0.07 6.63 4.86
CA VAL A 75 -0.14 6.47 3.41
C VAL A 75 -0.93 5.20 3.08
N ALA A 76 -1.87 5.31 2.15
CA ALA A 76 -2.51 4.18 1.49
C ALA A 76 -2.13 4.13 0.02
N VAL A 77 -1.77 2.94 -0.48
CA VAL A 77 -1.37 2.73 -1.87
C VAL A 77 -2.38 1.82 -2.57
N PHE A 78 -2.86 2.22 -3.73
CA PHE A 78 -3.69 1.40 -4.63
C PHE A 78 -2.88 0.98 -5.86
N SER A 79 -2.72 -0.32 -6.06
CA SER A 79 -2.03 -0.88 -7.22
C SER A 79 -2.96 -1.15 -8.39
N ASN A 80 -3.96 -2.00 -8.20
CA ASN A 80 -4.95 -2.37 -9.22
C ASN A 80 -6.16 -3.08 -8.61
N LEU A 81 -7.20 -3.26 -9.43
CA LEU A 81 -8.38 -4.06 -9.13
C LEU A 81 -8.66 -4.99 -10.32
N THR A 82 -8.11 -6.19 -10.28
CA THR A 82 -8.39 -7.25 -11.24
C THR A 82 -9.40 -8.24 -10.68
N GLN A 83 -10.07 -9.00 -11.54
CA GLN A 83 -11.04 -10.00 -11.12
C GLN A 83 -10.39 -11.05 -10.22
N ASP A 84 -10.79 -11.03 -8.94
CA ASP A 84 -10.35 -11.96 -7.89
C ASP A 84 -11.36 -11.92 -6.74
N HIS A 85 -11.31 -12.90 -5.84
CA HIS A 85 -12.09 -12.91 -4.59
C HIS A 85 -13.62 -12.76 -4.77
N LEU A 86 -14.17 -13.15 -5.93
CA LEU A 86 -15.62 -13.08 -6.18
C LEU A 86 -16.42 -14.18 -5.45
N ASP A 87 -15.74 -15.18 -4.94
CA ASP A 87 -16.26 -16.15 -3.99
C ASP A 87 -16.70 -15.49 -2.66
N PHE A 88 -16.01 -14.43 -2.26
CA PHE A 88 -16.29 -13.67 -1.04
C PHE A 88 -17.11 -12.39 -1.32
N HIS A 89 -16.71 -11.58 -2.30
CA HIS A 89 -17.31 -10.26 -2.55
C HIS A 89 -18.52 -10.29 -3.49
N ARG A 90 -18.83 -11.47 -4.10
CA ARG A 90 -19.92 -11.69 -5.04
C ARG A 90 -19.85 -10.85 -6.33
N THR A 91 -19.49 -9.57 -6.26
CA THR A 91 -19.39 -8.65 -7.40
C THR A 91 -18.10 -7.84 -7.37
N MET A 92 -17.65 -7.39 -8.54
CA MET A 92 -16.52 -6.46 -8.65
C MET A 92 -16.79 -5.13 -7.95
N GLU A 93 -18.04 -4.69 -7.86
CA GLU A 93 -18.41 -3.47 -7.15
C GLU A 93 -18.27 -3.63 -5.64
N GLU A 94 -18.73 -4.74 -5.06
CA GLU A 94 -18.50 -5.04 -3.64
C GLU A 94 -17.01 -5.16 -3.31
N TYR A 95 -16.23 -5.78 -4.20
CA TYR A 95 -14.79 -5.87 -4.06
C TYR A 95 -14.13 -4.47 -4.10
N PHE A 96 -14.54 -3.61 -5.04
CA PHE A 96 -14.09 -2.22 -5.08
C PHE A 96 -14.45 -1.45 -3.81
N LEU A 97 -15.71 -1.53 -3.36
CA LEU A 97 -16.18 -0.84 -2.15
C LEU A 97 -15.42 -1.29 -0.90
N ALA A 98 -15.11 -2.58 -0.80
CA ALA A 98 -14.28 -3.08 0.30
C ALA A 98 -12.88 -2.44 0.29
N LYS A 99 -12.19 -2.39 -0.87
CA LYS A 99 -10.88 -1.73 -1.00
C LYS A 99 -10.97 -0.22 -0.77
N LEU A 100 -12.03 0.43 -1.22
CA LEU A 100 -12.25 1.87 -1.06
C LEU A 100 -12.26 2.29 0.42
N ARG A 101 -12.68 1.42 1.34
CA ARG A 101 -12.69 1.70 2.79
C ARG A 101 -11.32 2.12 3.33
N LEU A 102 -10.21 1.59 2.78
CA LEU A 102 -8.87 2.01 3.18
C LEU A 102 -8.63 3.50 2.88
N PHE A 103 -9.12 3.98 1.75
CA PHE A 103 -8.89 5.34 1.27
C PHE A 103 -9.85 6.34 1.89
N THR A 104 -11.12 5.97 2.04
CA THR A 104 -12.10 6.81 2.75
C THR A 104 -11.83 6.88 4.25
N GLY A 105 -11.12 5.89 4.79
CA GLY A 105 -10.63 5.87 6.17
C GLY A 105 -9.39 6.72 6.43
N LEU A 106 -8.80 7.36 5.40
CA LEU A 106 -7.69 8.33 5.57
C LEU A 106 -8.18 9.66 6.14
N THR A 107 -8.98 9.60 7.17
CA THR A 107 -9.54 10.71 7.94
C THR A 107 -8.91 10.75 9.33
N GLY A 108 -9.36 11.65 10.19
CA GLY A 108 -8.84 11.78 11.56
C GLY A 108 -7.68 12.78 11.64
N THR A 109 -7.38 13.21 12.85
CA THR A 109 -6.50 14.35 13.13
C THR A 109 -5.18 13.96 13.77
N SER A 110 -5.00 12.70 14.22
CA SER A 110 -3.80 12.26 14.92
C SER A 110 -2.54 12.20 14.02
N LYS A 111 -2.75 12.05 12.70
CA LYS A 111 -1.68 12.02 11.69
C LYS A 111 -1.88 13.14 10.67
N PRO A 112 -1.05 14.20 10.68
CA PRO A 112 -1.32 15.43 9.92
C PRO A 112 -1.07 15.31 8.41
N ASN A 113 -0.25 14.35 7.97
CA ASN A 113 0.23 14.26 6.59
C ASN A 113 -0.29 13.02 5.84
N LYS A 114 -1.56 12.67 6.03
CA LYS A 114 -2.16 11.52 5.35
C LYS A 114 -2.20 11.72 3.84
N ARG A 115 -1.91 10.64 3.09
CA ARG A 115 -1.89 10.68 1.63
C ARG A 115 -2.31 9.35 1.00
N ALA A 116 -3.04 9.43 -0.09
CA ALA A 116 -3.27 8.29 -0.97
C ALA A 116 -2.31 8.33 -2.17
N ILE A 117 -1.80 7.18 -2.57
CA ILE A 117 -1.00 6.97 -3.79
C ILE A 117 -1.78 6.01 -4.68
N VAL A 118 -2.20 6.46 -5.86
CA VAL A 118 -3.22 5.75 -6.64
C VAL A 118 -2.77 5.53 -8.07
N ASN A 119 -2.81 4.26 -8.52
CA ASN A 119 -2.61 3.92 -9.92
C ASN A 119 -3.82 4.36 -10.75
N VAL A 120 -3.63 5.33 -11.63
CA VAL A 120 -4.69 5.85 -12.52
C VAL A 120 -4.72 5.20 -13.91
N ASP A 121 -3.83 4.26 -14.18
CA ASP A 121 -3.96 3.38 -15.34
C ASP A 121 -5.08 2.34 -15.15
N ASP A 122 -5.46 2.08 -13.89
CA ASP A 122 -6.61 1.26 -13.52
C ASP A 122 -7.86 2.15 -13.33
N PRO A 123 -8.99 1.84 -13.97
CA PRO A 123 -10.23 2.62 -13.82
C PRO A 123 -10.71 2.80 -12.39
N ALA A 124 -10.51 1.79 -11.52
CA ALA A 124 -10.84 1.88 -10.10
C ALA A 124 -10.01 2.97 -9.38
N GLY A 125 -8.76 3.19 -9.83
CA GLY A 125 -7.91 4.26 -9.30
C GLY A 125 -8.49 5.65 -9.53
N GLY A 126 -9.07 5.89 -10.70
CA GLY A 126 -9.77 7.15 -11.00
C GLY A 126 -10.95 7.38 -10.04
N ARG A 127 -11.71 6.34 -9.72
CA ARG A 127 -12.82 6.39 -8.75
C ARG A 127 -12.30 6.66 -7.32
N ILE A 128 -11.23 5.98 -6.90
CA ILE A 128 -10.61 6.21 -5.58
C ILE A 128 -10.14 7.66 -5.47
N LYS A 129 -9.48 8.19 -6.51
CA LYS A 129 -9.01 9.60 -6.52
C LYS A 129 -10.14 10.60 -6.29
N GLN A 130 -11.34 10.34 -6.79
CA GLN A 130 -12.52 11.19 -6.61
C GLN A 130 -13.14 11.08 -5.21
N LEU A 131 -13.07 9.91 -4.59
CA LEU A 131 -13.77 9.57 -3.35
C LEU A 131 -12.87 9.66 -2.10
N CYS A 132 -11.56 9.75 -2.27
CA CYS A 132 -10.61 9.84 -1.15
C CYS A 132 -10.63 11.25 -0.54
N PRO A 133 -10.86 11.40 0.78
CA PRO A 133 -10.85 12.70 1.44
C PRO A 133 -9.45 13.27 1.67
N ALA A 134 -8.41 12.41 1.66
CA ALA A 134 -7.03 12.83 1.83
C ALA A 134 -6.42 13.31 0.49
N PRO A 135 -5.34 14.10 0.51
CA PRO A 135 -4.60 14.44 -0.69
C PRO A 135 -4.14 13.19 -1.45
N VAL A 136 -4.35 13.18 -2.77
CA VAL A 136 -4.01 12.04 -3.63
C VAL A 136 -2.86 12.40 -4.55
N TRP A 137 -1.84 11.55 -4.60
CA TRP A 137 -0.89 11.49 -5.70
C TRP A 137 -1.25 10.31 -6.60
N SER A 138 -1.37 10.62 -7.88
CA SER A 138 -1.60 9.61 -8.90
C SER A 138 -0.29 9.11 -9.49
N TYR A 139 -0.25 7.83 -9.85
CA TYR A 139 0.85 7.30 -10.65
C TYR A 139 0.33 6.46 -11.81
N GLY A 140 1.14 6.30 -12.84
CA GLY A 140 0.81 5.49 -14.01
C GLY A 140 1.91 5.46 -15.06
N LEU A 141 1.72 4.59 -16.06
CA LEU A 141 2.56 4.47 -17.24
C LEU A 141 1.92 5.15 -18.46
N LYS A 142 0.60 5.11 -18.56
CA LYS A 142 -0.18 5.50 -19.73
C LYS A 142 -0.99 6.77 -19.49
N ALA A 143 -1.63 6.86 -18.32
CA ALA A 143 -2.47 7.99 -17.96
C ALA A 143 -1.64 9.21 -17.56
N LYS A 144 -2.22 10.40 -17.71
CA LYS A 144 -1.65 11.62 -17.12
C LYS A 144 -1.71 11.53 -15.61
N ALA A 145 -0.56 11.45 -14.96
CA ALA A 145 -0.41 11.25 -13.53
C ALA A 145 0.65 12.18 -12.93
N ASP A 146 0.62 12.37 -11.60
CA ASP A 146 1.59 13.17 -10.87
C ASP A 146 2.99 12.51 -10.86
N LEU A 147 3.00 11.17 -10.83
CA LEU A 147 4.20 10.34 -10.88
C LEU A 147 4.11 9.44 -12.11
N ARG A 148 5.09 9.48 -13.00
CA ARG A 148 5.08 8.66 -14.22
C ARG A 148 6.38 7.90 -14.37
N ALA A 149 6.31 6.66 -14.85
CA ALA A 149 7.46 5.97 -15.36
C ALA A 149 7.53 6.15 -16.88
N GLU A 150 8.60 6.74 -17.33
CA GLU A 150 8.89 7.04 -18.75
C GLU A 150 10.10 6.21 -19.21
N HIS A 151 10.20 5.96 -20.51
CA HIS A 151 11.32 5.20 -21.11
C HIS A 151 11.54 3.83 -20.45
N VAL A 152 10.45 3.14 -20.12
CA VAL A 152 10.51 1.83 -19.45
C VAL A 152 11.16 0.80 -20.39
N ARG A 153 12.20 0.12 -19.89
CA ARG A 153 12.88 -0.97 -20.57
C ARG A 153 12.88 -2.20 -19.68
N LEU A 154 12.42 -3.32 -20.21
CA LEU A 154 12.40 -4.61 -19.56
C LEU A 154 13.47 -5.50 -20.17
N SER A 155 14.25 -6.17 -19.36
CA SER A 155 15.27 -7.15 -19.76
C SER A 155 15.33 -8.30 -18.77
N LEU A 156 16.05 -9.35 -19.12
CA LEU A 156 16.34 -10.46 -18.17
C LEU A 156 17.18 -10.00 -16.97
N GLY A 157 17.93 -8.90 -17.12
CA GLY A 157 18.74 -8.33 -16.03
C GLY A 157 18.00 -7.34 -15.13
N GLY A 158 16.73 -7.05 -15.42
CA GLY A 158 15.92 -6.13 -14.61
C GLY A 158 15.11 -5.12 -15.43
N THR A 159 14.59 -4.15 -14.73
CA THR A 159 13.76 -3.07 -15.27
C THR A 159 14.45 -1.73 -15.08
N THR A 160 14.52 -0.92 -16.11
CA THR A 160 15.00 0.48 -16.03
C THR A 160 13.92 1.44 -16.51
N PHE A 161 13.79 2.59 -15.87
CA PHE A 161 12.87 3.64 -16.29
C PHE A 161 13.27 5.00 -15.73
N THR A 162 12.73 6.06 -16.30
CA THR A 162 12.81 7.40 -15.73
C THR A 162 11.55 7.66 -14.89
N ALA A 163 11.71 7.94 -13.63
CA ALA A 163 10.63 8.39 -12.77
C ALA A 163 10.48 9.92 -12.91
N ALA A 164 9.40 10.37 -13.52
CA ALA A 164 9.03 11.78 -13.59
C ALA A 164 8.09 12.11 -12.42
N THR A 165 8.47 13.11 -11.62
CA THR A 165 7.76 13.52 -10.40
C THR A 165 7.62 15.05 -10.35
N PRO A 166 6.75 15.61 -9.50
CA PRO A 166 6.66 17.06 -9.30
C PRO A 166 7.98 17.70 -8.79
N ALA A 167 8.84 16.90 -8.17
CA ALA A 167 10.14 17.37 -7.65
C ALA A 167 11.29 17.24 -8.67
N GLY A 168 11.02 16.69 -9.86
CA GLY A 168 12.01 16.43 -10.91
C GLY A 168 12.01 14.99 -11.36
N SER A 169 12.94 14.65 -12.27
CA SER A 169 13.04 13.31 -12.84
C SER A 169 14.36 12.64 -12.45
N PHE A 170 14.31 11.32 -12.24
CA PHE A 170 15.49 10.51 -11.93
C PHE A 170 15.39 9.12 -12.54
N SER A 171 16.55 8.51 -12.80
CA SER A 171 16.61 7.15 -13.32
C SER A 171 16.39 6.14 -12.18
N VAL A 172 15.63 5.09 -12.48
CA VAL A 172 15.42 3.94 -11.60
C VAL A 172 15.90 2.69 -12.31
N GLU A 173 16.64 1.87 -11.58
CA GLU A 173 17.05 0.53 -11.99
C GLU A 173 16.66 -0.46 -10.89
N SER A 174 15.99 -1.54 -11.28
CA SER A 174 15.53 -2.61 -10.38
C SER A 174 15.86 -3.96 -10.99
N GLN A 175 16.49 -4.81 -10.22
CA GLN A 175 16.74 -6.22 -10.54
C GLN A 175 15.56 -7.09 -10.14
#